data_6ce9d0fe887d862bbf71f8a9096cb6c0
#
_entry.id   6ce9d0fe887d862bbf71f8a9096cb6c0
#
_cell.length_a   1.000
_cell.length_b   1.000
_cell.length_c   1.000
_cell.angle_alpha   90.00
_cell.angle_beta   90.00
_cell.angle_gamma   90.00
#
_symmetry.space_group_name_H-M   'P 1'
#
loop_
_entity.id
_entity.type
_entity.pdbx_description
1 polymer ?
#
loop_
_entity_poly.entity_id
_entity_poly.type
_entity_poly.pdbx_seq_one_letter_code
_entity_poly.pdbx_strand_id
1 'polypeptide(L)'
;THGMFVARDSHLNTLVFCGVFDLDDPCSDWILNSQLELYFIKNVRPSQPYYARHPYLHLLRGEANAFIKNYYNALTSLADRETYSFWEHYLHASPHKTHEEGCFLMETRWMLYLEKVNVLYLLQGIPSRWLENGKELRLERVASHYGHFNLSAASYIAQGYISAKIEFTDSRRSPKSVVIRLPHPQGHQPDNISG
;
A
#
# COMPACT_ATOMS: atom_id res chain seq x y z
N THR A 1 -20.79 21.40 9.65
CA THR A 1 -20.51 19.93 9.83
C THR A 1 -19.81 19.32 8.62
N HIS A 2 -20.19 19.69 7.39
CA HIS A 2 -19.58 19.12 6.18
C HIS A 2 -18.14 19.56 5.98
N GLY A 3 -17.81 20.81 6.24
CA GLY A 3 -16.44 21.33 6.15
C GLY A 3 -15.48 20.73 7.18
N MET A 4 -15.96 20.44 8.38
CA MET A 4 -15.17 19.73 9.39
C MET A 4 -14.91 18.27 9.01
N PHE A 5 -15.84 17.62 8.33
CA PHE A 5 -15.68 16.25 7.85
C PHE A 5 -14.59 16.17 6.77
N VAL A 6 -14.61 17.08 5.82
CA VAL A 6 -13.58 17.16 4.74
C VAL A 6 -12.20 17.47 5.30
N ALA A 7 -12.08 18.42 6.21
CA ALA A 7 -10.80 18.76 6.84
C ALA A 7 -10.25 17.58 7.69
N ARG A 8 -11.10 16.89 8.41
CA ARG A 8 -10.73 15.72 9.20
C ARG A 8 -10.25 14.56 8.33
N ASP A 9 -10.88 14.36 7.17
CA ASP A 9 -10.65 13.18 6.35
C ASP A 9 -9.44 13.31 5.41
N SER A 10 -9.08 14.52 4.99
CA SER A 10 -8.14 14.65 3.87
C SER A 10 -6.88 15.45 4.15
N HIS A 11 -6.84 16.32 5.16
CA HIS A 11 -5.72 17.26 5.27
C HIS A 11 -4.75 16.98 6.41
N LEU A 12 -5.18 16.46 7.55
CA LEU A 12 -4.29 16.26 8.70
C LEU A 12 -3.18 15.26 8.42
N ASN A 13 -3.43 14.22 7.60
CA ASN A 13 -2.41 13.26 7.22
C ASN A 13 -1.24 13.91 6.43
N THR A 14 -1.47 15.06 5.81
CA THR A 14 -0.42 15.81 5.11
C THR A 14 0.67 16.29 6.07
N LEU A 15 0.34 16.59 7.31
CA LEU A 15 1.32 16.98 8.33
C LEU A 15 2.31 15.84 8.61
N VAL A 16 1.82 14.62 8.68
CA VAL A 16 2.67 13.42 8.82
C VAL A 16 3.44 13.15 7.53
N PHE A 17 2.77 13.25 6.39
CA PHE A 17 3.40 13.01 5.09
C PHE A 17 4.55 14.00 4.80
N CYS A 18 4.38 15.27 5.17
CA CYS A 18 5.40 16.31 5.01
C CYS A 18 6.44 16.34 6.14
N GLY A 19 6.35 15.44 7.12
CA GLY A 19 7.33 15.34 8.20
C GLY A 19 7.21 16.46 9.25
N VAL A 20 6.03 17.07 9.41
CA VAL A 20 5.74 17.97 10.54
C VAL A 20 5.63 17.17 11.83
N PHE A 21 5.03 15.99 11.76
CA PHE A 21 5.05 14.98 12.80
C PHE A 21 5.77 13.74 12.27
N ASP A 22 6.60 13.14 13.11
CA ASP A 22 7.22 11.85 12.80
C ASP A 22 6.18 10.72 12.77
N LEU A 23 6.50 9.61 12.09
CA LEU A 23 5.56 8.49 11.94
C LEU A 23 5.14 7.84 13.27
N ASP A 24 6.00 7.91 14.27
CA ASP A 24 5.83 7.39 15.63
C ASP A 24 5.39 8.47 16.65
N ASP A 25 5.15 9.70 16.19
CA ASP A 25 4.61 10.76 17.04
C ASP A 25 3.18 10.42 17.49
N PRO A 26 2.80 10.66 18.75
CA PRO A 26 1.43 10.47 19.24
C PRO A 26 0.36 11.21 18.42
N CYS A 27 0.68 12.38 17.83
CA CYS A 27 -0.21 13.09 16.94
C CYS A 27 -0.46 12.30 15.65
N SER A 28 0.57 11.61 15.13
CA SER A 28 0.44 10.75 13.96
C SER A 28 -0.44 9.54 14.24
N ASP A 29 -0.32 8.94 15.44
CA ASP A 29 -1.22 7.88 15.91
C ASP A 29 -2.66 8.34 15.93
N TRP A 30 -2.92 9.50 16.53
CA TRP A 30 -4.27 10.05 16.59
C TRP A 30 -4.84 10.34 15.20
N ILE A 31 -4.05 10.95 14.32
CA ILE A 31 -4.47 11.28 12.94
C ILE A 31 -4.82 10.00 12.17
N LEU A 32 -3.95 9.00 12.19
CA LEU A 32 -4.13 7.78 11.40
C LEU A 32 -5.21 6.87 11.98
N ASN A 33 -5.22 6.68 13.29
CA ASN A 33 -6.19 5.82 13.97
C ASN A 33 -7.62 6.37 13.90
N SER A 34 -7.79 7.70 13.82
CA SER A 34 -9.10 8.32 13.66
C SER A 34 -9.86 7.88 12.39
N GLN A 35 -9.17 7.30 11.41
CA GLN A 35 -9.72 6.83 10.15
C GLN A 35 -10.07 5.34 10.16
N LEU A 36 -9.60 4.57 11.14
CA LEU A 36 -9.78 3.11 11.15
C LEU A 36 -11.26 2.69 11.21
N GLU A 37 -12.11 3.47 11.87
CA GLU A 37 -13.56 3.24 11.86
C GLU A 37 -14.13 3.30 10.44
N LEU A 38 -13.69 4.28 9.63
CA LEU A 38 -14.12 4.40 8.24
C LEU A 38 -13.72 3.15 7.45
N TYR A 39 -12.49 2.67 7.63
CA TYR A 39 -11.97 1.55 6.86
C TYR A 39 -12.62 0.22 7.24
N PHE A 40 -12.66 -0.09 8.54
CA PHE A 40 -13.01 -1.42 9.03
C PHE A 40 -14.48 -1.60 9.38
N ILE A 41 -15.19 -0.53 9.74
CA ILE A 41 -16.59 -0.58 10.15
C ILE A 41 -17.50 -0.09 9.01
N LYS A 42 -17.24 1.11 8.50
CA LYS A 42 -18.08 1.69 7.45
C LYS A 42 -17.73 1.20 6.03
N ASN A 43 -16.60 0.52 5.86
CA ASN A 43 -16.11 0.00 4.58
C ASN A 43 -15.95 1.08 3.50
N VAL A 44 -15.56 2.27 3.90
CA VAL A 44 -15.27 3.41 3.01
C VAL A 44 -13.85 3.91 3.24
N ARG A 45 -13.43 4.87 2.47
CA ARG A 45 -12.18 5.61 2.67
C ARG A 45 -12.49 7.11 2.74
N PRO A 46 -11.51 7.98 3.07
CA PRO A 46 -11.70 9.43 3.04
C PRO A 46 -12.29 9.92 1.72
N SER A 47 -13.13 10.95 1.78
CA SER A 47 -13.96 11.42 0.67
C SER A 47 -13.19 12.02 -0.50
N GLN A 48 -11.93 12.37 -0.31
CA GLN A 48 -11.04 12.88 -1.34
C GLN A 48 -9.77 12.03 -1.41
N PRO A 49 -9.83 10.86 -2.06
CA PRO A 49 -8.74 9.88 -2.05
C PRO A 49 -7.40 10.42 -2.54
N TYR A 50 -7.40 11.27 -3.56
CA TYR A 50 -6.19 11.83 -4.15
C TYR A 50 -5.42 12.78 -3.20
N TYR A 51 -6.06 13.34 -2.17
CA TYR A 51 -5.38 14.07 -1.11
C TYR A 51 -4.96 13.18 0.06
N ALA A 52 -5.54 11.99 0.16
CA ALA A 52 -5.28 11.10 1.26
C ALA A 52 -3.94 10.40 1.08
N ARG A 53 -3.03 10.61 2.01
CA ARG A 53 -1.75 9.90 2.09
C ARG A 53 -1.79 8.76 3.13
N HIS A 54 -2.95 8.50 3.72
CA HIS A 54 -3.15 7.44 4.71
C HIS A 54 -2.63 6.08 4.25
N PRO A 55 -2.92 5.59 3.00
CA PRO A 55 -2.41 4.31 2.55
C PRO A 55 -0.88 4.22 2.59
N TYR A 56 -0.20 5.27 2.10
CA TYR A 56 1.25 5.35 2.13
C TYR A 56 1.81 5.34 3.56
N LEU A 57 1.21 6.13 4.45
CA LEU A 57 1.64 6.25 5.85
C LEU A 57 1.42 4.93 6.60
N HIS A 58 0.30 4.25 6.38
CA HIS A 58 0.06 2.91 6.94
C HIS A 58 1.11 1.90 6.49
N LEU A 59 1.52 1.93 5.21
CA LEU A 59 2.59 1.05 4.73
C LEU A 59 3.93 1.33 5.40
N LEU A 60 4.28 2.62 5.58
CA LEU A 60 5.52 3.00 6.27
C LEU A 60 5.54 2.58 7.74
N ARG A 61 4.37 2.48 8.37
CA ARG A 61 4.19 2.00 9.74
C ARG A 61 4.09 0.47 9.83
N GLY A 62 4.11 -0.25 8.70
CA GLY A 62 3.90 -1.70 8.66
C GLY A 62 2.45 -2.14 8.87
N GLU A 63 1.50 -1.23 8.84
CA GLU A 63 0.06 -1.45 9.06
C GLU A 63 -0.62 -1.93 7.78
N ALA A 64 -0.18 -3.06 7.24
CA ALA A 64 -0.64 -3.59 5.96
C ALA A 64 -2.15 -3.81 5.87
N ASN A 65 -2.80 -4.20 6.98
CA ASN A 65 -4.25 -4.43 6.99
C ASN A 65 -5.03 -3.13 6.76
N ALA A 66 -4.61 -2.02 7.38
CA ALA A 66 -5.23 -0.71 7.17
C ALA A 66 -5.04 -0.24 5.72
N PHE A 67 -3.85 -0.43 5.16
CA PHE A 67 -3.58 -0.16 3.75
C PHE A 67 -4.49 -0.99 2.83
N ILE A 68 -4.51 -2.30 2.98
CA ILE A 68 -5.28 -3.23 2.13
C ILE A 68 -6.77 -2.87 2.19
N LYS A 69 -7.29 -2.60 3.38
CA LYS A 69 -8.69 -2.25 3.55
C LYS A 69 -9.03 -0.93 2.85
N ASN A 70 -8.18 0.07 3.00
CA ASN A 70 -8.35 1.36 2.33
C ASN A 70 -8.30 1.22 0.80
N TYR A 71 -7.32 0.48 0.27
CA TYR A 71 -7.15 0.22 -1.15
C TYR A 71 -8.38 -0.46 -1.77
N TYR A 72 -8.87 -1.55 -1.16
CA TYR A 72 -10.04 -2.25 -1.68
C TYR A 72 -11.33 -1.48 -1.48
N ASN A 73 -11.46 -0.68 -0.43
CA ASN A 73 -12.59 0.22 -0.26
C ASN A 73 -12.66 1.26 -1.40
N ALA A 74 -11.50 1.78 -1.84
CA ALA A 74 -11.44 2.67 -3.01
C ALA A 74 -11.90 1.94 -4.28
N LEU A 75 -11.32 0.78 -4.56
CA LEU A 75 -11.65 0.00 -5.75
C LEU A 75 -13.15 -0.35 -5.82
N THR A 76 -13.74 -0.76 -4.71
CA THR A 76 -15.15 -1.16 -4.69
C THR A 76 -16.14 -0.01 -4.74
N SER A 77 -15.74 1.18 -4.25
CA SER A 77 -16.62 2.34 -4.11
C SER A 77 -16.51 3.34 -5.25
N LEU A 78 -15.35 3.41 -5.91
CA LEU A 78 -15.06 4.44 -6.90
C LEU A 78 -14.83 3.89 -8.30
N ALA A 79 -14.50 2.60 -8.45
CA ALA A 79 -14.29 2.03 -9.79
C ALA A 79 -15.62 1.90 -10.53
N ASP A 80 -15.66 2.47 -11.72
CA ASP A 80 -16.72 2.29 -12.66
C ASP A 80 -16.41 1.09 -13.58
N ARG A 81 -17.23 0.06 -13.50
CA ARG A 81 -17.04 -1.19 -14.25
C ARG A 81 -17.46 -1.09 -15.72
N GLU A 82 -18.26 -0.10 -16.07
CA GLU A 82 -18.72 0.12 -17.44
C GLU A 82 -17.65 0.84 -18.26
N THR A 83 -17.02 1.84 -17.66
CA THR A 83 -16.02 2.68 -18.33
C THR A 83 -14.58 2.33 -18.00
N TYR A 84 -14.35 1.43 -17.03
CA TYR A 84 -13.02 1.07 -16.49
C TYR A 84 -12.23 2.26 -16.00
N SER A 85 -12.91 3.23 -15.40
CA SER A 85 -12.34 4.45 -14.83
C SER A 85 -12.72 4.59 -13.35
N PHE A 86 -12.39 5.74 -12.75
CA PHE A 86 -12.76 6.04 -11.37
C PHE A 86 -13.65 7.28 -11.29
N TRP A 87 -14.68 7.19 -10.43
CA TRP A 87 -15.50 8.32 -10.05
C TRP A 87 -14.76 9.27 -9.11
N GLU A 88 -14.98 10.57 -9.27
CA GLU A 88 -14.63 11.56 -8.25
C GLU A 88 -15.63 11.44 -7.11
N HIS A 89 -15.14 11.14 -5.93
CA HIS A 89 -15.93 10.97 -4.70
C HIS A 89 -17.01 9.87 -4.75
N TYR A 90 -17.45 9.46 -3.60
CA TYR A 90 -18.56 8.50 -3.40
C TYR A 90 -19.92 9.00 -3.92
N LEU A 91 -20.04 10.29 -4.22
CA LEU A 91 -21.26 10.88 -4.81
C LEU A 91 -21.31 10.68 -6.33
N HIS A 92 -20.30 10.05 -6.91
CA HIS A 92 -20.19 9.85 -8.35
C HIS A 92 -20.37 11.17 -9.14
N ALA A 93 -19.75 12.23 -8.67
CA ALA A 93 -19.95 13.58 -9.19
C ALA A 93 -19.43 13.75 -10.62
N SER A 94 -18.37 13.04 -10.98
CA SER A 94 -17.77 13.09 -12.32
C SER A 94 -17.01 11.80 -12.60
N PRO A 95 -17.24 11.16 -13.76
CA PRO A 95 -16.48 10.00 -14.22
C PRO A 95 -15.12 10.43 -14.79
N HIS A 96 -14.24 9.44 -15.02
CA HIS A 96 -12.93 9.62 -15.65
C HIS A 96 -12.03 10.65 -14.96
N LYS A 97 -11.91 10.53 -13.64
CA LYS A 97 -11.03 11.42 -12.88
C LYS A 97 -9.60 10.89 -12.84
N THR A 98 -8.79 11.43 -13.71
CA THR A 98 -7.37 11.05 -13.88
C THR A 98 -6.57 11.06 -12.58
N HIS A 99 -6.87 11.96 -11.64
CA HIS A 99 -6.16 11.99 -10.37
C HIS A 99 -6.56 10.84 -9.42
N GLU A 100 -7.79 10.35 -9.48
CA GLU A 100 -8.21 9.15 -8.75
C GLU A 100 -7.57 7.90 -9.35
N GLU A 101 -7.54 7.81 -10.67
CA GLU A 101 -6.87 6.73 -11.40
C GLU A 101 -5.38 6.72 -11.12
N GLY A 102 -4.73 7.88 -11.21
CA GLY A 102 -3.31 8.05 -10.89
C GLY A 102 -2.99 7.70 -9.43
N CYS A 103 -3.86 8.05 -8.49
CA CYS A 103 -3.72 7.70 -7.08
C CYS A 103 -3.81 6.17 -6.89
N PHE A 104 -4.77 5.52 -7.51
CA PHE A 104 -4.95 4.08 -7.45
C PHE A 104 -3.75 3.32 -8.04
N LEU A 105 -3.22 3.77 -9.18
CA LEU A 105 -2.00 3.21 -9.77
C LEU A 105 -0.79 3.37 -8.84
N MET A 106 -0.66 4.53 -8.20
CA MET A 106 0.41 4.80 -7.25
C MET A 106 0.29 3.93 -5.99
N GLU A 107 -0.91 3.74 -5.47
CA GLU A 107 -1.18 2.83 -4.35
C GLU A 107 -0.88 1.36 -4.73
N THR A 108 -1.22 0.95 -5.95
CA THR A 108 -0.87 -0.38 -6.47
C THR A 108 0.66 -0.57 -6.53
N ARG A 109 1.38 0.46 -6.98
CA ARG A 109 2.84 0.45 -6.96
C ARG A 109 3.37 0.31 -5.53
N TRP A 110 2.88 1.11 -4.57
CA TRP A 110 3.32 1.04 -3.18
C TRP A 110 3.01 -0.31 -2.51
N MET A 111 1.90 -0.94 -2.88
CA MET A 111 1.57 -2.29 -2.44
C MET A 111 2.68 -3.28 -2.80
N LEU A 112 3.22 -3.17 -4.01
CA LEU A 112 4.21 -4.07 -4.58
C LEU A 112 5.64 -3.65 -4.23
N TYR A 113 5.95 -2.37 -4.42
CA TYR A 113 7.25 -1.81 -4.06
C TYR A 113 7.15 -0.31 -3.77
N LEU A 114 7.94 0.11 -2.79
CA LEU A 114 7.96 1.45 -2.25
C LEU A 114 9.40 1.83 -1.93
N GLU A 115 9.80 3.03 -2.30
CA GLU A 115 11.14 3.56 -2.04
C GLU A 115 11.07 4.70 -1.03
N LYS A 116 11.86 4.62 0.01
CA LYS A 116 12.01 5.71 1.00
C LYS A 116 13.48 5.91 1.34
N VAL A 117 14.00 7.08 1.04
CA VAL A 117 15.39 7.48 1.27
C VAL A 117 16.36 6.50 0.58
N ASN A 118 16.92 5.52 1.31
CA ASN A 118 17.87 4.53 0.81
C ASN A 118 17.37 3.09 1.01
N VAL A 119 16.07 2.91 1.26
CA VAL A 119 15.46 1.61 1.50
C VAL A 119 14.47 1.29 0.39
N LEU A 120 14.57 0.08 -0.14
CA LEU A 120 13.57 -0.50 -1.04
C LEU A 120 12.68 -1.44 -0.25
N TYR A 121 11.41 -1.10 -0.12
CA TYR A 121 10.39 -1.92 0.51
C TYR A 121 9.66 -2.72 -0.56
N LEU A 122 9.53 -4.03 -0.36
CA LEU A 122 8.89 -4.95 -1.30
C LEU A 122 7.71 -5.66 -0.64
N LEU A 123 6.61 -5.75 -1.39
CA LEU A 123 5.41 -6.50 -1.04
C LEU A 123 4.74 -6.08 0.28
N GLN A 124 4.95 -4.82 0.71
CA GLN A 124 4.49 -4.34 2.02
C GLN A 124 2.97 -4.37 2.16
N GLY A 125 2.22 -4.16 1.07
CA GLY A 125 0.76 -4.06 1.07
C GLY A 125 0.04 -5.25 0.44
N ILE A 126 0.72 -6.35 0.10
CA ILE A 126 0.05 -7.48 -0.54
C ILE A 126 -0.87 -8.23 0.43
N PRO A 127 -2.06 -8.67 -0.02
CA PRO A 127 -2.90 -9.59 0.74
C PRO A 127 -2.18 -10.92 0.99
N SER A 128 -2.31 -11.48 2.19
CA SER A 128 -1.68 -12.76 2.53
C SER A 128 -2.12 -13.93 1.64
N ARG A 129 -3.37 -13.89 1.16
CA ARG A 129 -3.91 -14.88 0.22
C ARG A 129 -3.18 -14.95 -1.12
N TRP A 130 -2.37 -13.95 -1.47
CA TRP A 130 -1.54 -14.00 -2.69
C TRP A 130 -0.36 -14.97 -2.54
N LEU A 131 -0.04 -15.36 -1.30
CA LEU A 131 0.98 -16.35 -0.98
C LEU A 131 0.38 -17.64 -0.39
N GLU A 132 -0.85 -18.01 -0.77
CA GLU A 132 -1.37 -19.35 -0.51
C GLU A 132 -0.51 -20.41 -1.21
N ASN A 133 -0.52 -21.62 -0.69
CA ASN A 133 0.34 -22.69 -1.21
C ASN A 133 0.25 -22.86 -2.74
N GLY A 134 1.40 -22.92 -3.38
CA GLY A 134 1.53 -23.06 -4.83
C GLY A 134 1.36 -21.77 -5.63
N LYS A 135 1.07 -20.64 -4.98
CA LYS A 135 1.00 -19.34 -5.67
C LYS A 135 2.37 -18.71 -5.85
N GLU A 136 2.50 -18.00 -6.95
CA GLU A 136 3.70 -17.25 -7.30
C GLU A 136 3.34 -15.82 -7.70
N LEU A 137 4.18 -14.88 -7.31
CA LEU A 137 4.13 -13.48 -7.70
C LEU A 137 5.43 -13.14 -8.43
N ARG A 138 5.32 -12.53 -9.61
CA ARG A 138 6.48 -12.07 -10.38
C ARG A 138 6.32 -10.59 -10.76
N LEU A 139 7.40 -9.85 -10.59
CA LEU A 139 7.55 -8.50 -11.09
C LEU A 139 8.79 -8.49 -11.99
N GLU A 140 8.63 -8.08 -13.23
CA GLU A 140 9.70 -8.11 -14.22
C GLU A 140 10.04 -6.69 -14.70
N ARG A 141 11.32 -6.40 -14.77
CA ARG A 141 11.89 -5.12 -15.24
C ARG A 141 11.25 -3.90 -14.58
N VAL A 142 11.01 -3.98 -13.29
CA VAL A 142 10.43 -2.88 -12.53
C VAL A 142 11.41 -1.73 -12.44
N ALA A 143 10.99 -0.53 -12.86
CA ALA A 143 11.79 0.67 -12.75
C ALA A 143 11.77 1.22 -11.33
N SER A 144 12.93 1.42 -10.74
CA SER A 144 13.10 2.02 -9.42
C SER A 144 14.17 3.12 -9.45
N HIS A 145 14.28 3.89 -8.34
CA HIS A 145 15.36 4.85 -8.16
C HIS A 145 16.75 4.19 -8.11
N TYR A 146 16.80 2.86 -7.90
CA TYR A 146 18.01 2.06 -7.82
C TYR A 146 18.33 1.29 -9.10
N GLY A 147 17.62 1.57 -10.18
CA GLY A 147 17.69 0.84 -11.44
C GLY A 147 16.53 -0.15 -11.60
N HIS A 148 16.63 -0.98 -12.65
CA HIS A 148 15.62 -2.01 -12.90
C HIS A 148 15.88 -3.25 -12.04
N PHE A 149 14.81 -3.86 -11.56
CA PHE A 149 14.89 -5.11 -10.84
C PHE A 149 13.79 -6.09 -11.25
N ASN A 150 14.05 -7.35 -11.03
CA ASN A 150 13.08 -8.44 -11.06
C ASN A 150 12.85 -8.93 -9.63
N LEU A 151 11.62 -9.29 -9.32
CA LEU A 151 11.24 -9.92 -8.06
C LEU A 151 10.39 -11.14 -8.35
N SER A 152 10.71 -12.26 -7.74
CA SER A 152 9.84 -13.43 -7.68
C SER A 152 9.62 -13.82 -6.23
N ALA A 153 8.38 -14.17 -5.89
CA ALA A 153 8.03 -14.73 -4.59
C ALA A 153 7.13 -15.95 -4.82
N ALA A 154 7.50 -17.10 -4.28
CA ALA A 154 6.79 -18.35 -4.45
C ALA A 154 6.50 -19.00 -3.10
N SER A 155 5.28 -19.52 -2.97
CA SER A 155 4.78 -20.11 -1.74
C SER A 155 4.78 -21.64 -1.81
N TYR A 156 5.51 -22.25 -0.91
CA TYR A 156 5.60 -23.69 -0.69
C TYR A 156 5.18 -24.02 0.75
N ILE A 157 4.07 -23.45 1.20
CA ILE A 157 3.61 -23.59 2.60
C ILE A 157 3.37 -25.04 2.99
N ALA A 158 2.89 -25.89 2.08
CA ALA A 158 2.77 -27.32 2.33
C ALA A 158 4.13 -28.00 2.59
N GLN A 159 5.24 -27.37 2.21
CA GLN A 159 6.61 -27.80 2.47
C GLN A 159 7.27 -26.99 3.60
N GLY A 160 6.54 -26.05 4.20
CA GLY A 160 6.96 -25.26 5.35
C GLY A 160 7.72 -23.97 5.03
N TYR A 161 7.72 -23.47 3.78
CA TYR A 161 8.45 -22.24 3.48
C TYR A 161 7.80 -21.38 2.39
N ILE A 162 8.19 -20.10 2.38
CA ILE A 162 7.96 -19.14 1.29
C ILE A 162 9.34 -18.63 0.86
N SER A 163 9.60 -18.60 -0.44
CA SER A 163 10.86 -18.09 -0.99
C SER A 163 10.64 -16.77 -1.75
N ALA A 164 11.63 -15.91 -1.73
CA ALA A 164 11.65 -14.71 -2.58
C ALA A 164 13.07 -14.48 -3.13
N LYS A 165 13.14 -14.01 -4.38
CA LYS A 165 14.38 -13.64 -5.04
C LYS A 165 14.22 -12.25 -5.63
N ILE A 166 15.18 -11.36 -5.34
CA ILE A 166 15.31 -10.08 -6.02
C ILE A 166 16.61 -10.08 -6.85
N GLU A 167 16.58 -9.47 -8.02
CA GLU A 167 17.67 -9.41 -8.95
C GLU A 167 17.69 -8.03 -9.63
N PHE A 168 18.72 -7.23 -9.36
CA PHE A 168 18.92 -5.95 -10.03
C PHE A 168 19.58 -6.19 -11.38
N THR A 169 18.92 -5.75 -12.46
CA THR A 169 19.40 -5.97 -13.84
C THR A 169 20.17 -4.78 -14.40
N ASP A 170 19.92 -3.59 -13.85
CA ASP A 170 20.63 -2.35 -14.18
C ASP A 170 20.64 -1.49 -12.91
N SER A 171 21.77 -1.48 -12.23
CA SER A 171 21.92 -0.78 -10.95
C SER A 171 22.96 0.32 -11.05
N ARG A 172 22.50 1.56 -11.17
CA ARG A 172 23.37 2.74 -11.05
C ARG A 172 23.59 3.16 -9.61
N ARG A 173 22.68 2.76 -8.72
CA ARG A 173 22.72 3.00 -7.28
C ARG A 173 22.17 1.75 -6.60
N SER A 174 22.73 1.38 -5.48
CA SER A 174 22.18 0.30 -4.65
C SER A 174 21.41 0.88 -3.47
N PRO A 175 20.26 0.33 -3.11
CA PRO A 175 19.64 0.67 -1.84
C PRO A 175 20.56 0.25 -0.70
N LYS A 176 20.54 0.96 0.42
CA LYS A 176 21.28 0.54 1.64
C LYS A 176 20.69 -0.73 2.24
N SER A 177 19.38 -0.91 2.09
CA SER A 177 18.67 -2.09 2.54
C SER A 177 17.46 -2.39 1.66
N VAL A 178 17.11 -3.67 1.61
CA VAL A 178 15.88 -4.16 1.02
C VAL A 178 15.06 -4.81 2.13
N VAL A 179 13.83 -4.37 2.29
CA VAL A 179 12.88 -4.91 3.27
C VAL A 179 11.76 -5.59 2.52
N ILE A 180 11.63 -6.89 2.67
CA ILE A 180 10.56 -7.67 2.03
C ILE A 180 9.57 -8.18 3.09
N ARG A 181 8.29 -8.07 2.79
CA ARG A 181 7.21 -8.65 3.60
C ARG A 181 6.62 -9.85 2.87
N LEU A 182 6.69 -11.02 3.48
CA LEU A 182 6.10 -12.27 2.97
C LEU A 182 5.01 -12.74 3.95
N PRO A 183 3.77 -12.26 3.81
CA PRO A 183 2.72 -12.58 4.78
C PRO A 183 2.29 -14.04 4.64
N HIS A 184 2.31 -14.78 5.76
CA HIS A 184 1.77 -16.13 5.79
C HIS A 184 0.23 -16.09 5.71
N PRO A 185 -0.43 -16.88 4.83
CA PRO A 185 -1.90 -16.85 4.66
C PRO A 185 -2.70 -17.11 5.93
N GLN A 186 -2.16 -17.90 6.85
CA GLN A 186 -2.77 -18.23 8.14
C GLN A 186 -2.20 -17.41 9.31
N GLY A 187 -1.37 -16.39 9.02
CA GLY A 187 -0.82 -15.49 10.04
C GLY A 187 0.31 -16.07 10.90
N HIS A 188 0.89 -17.21 10.51
CA HIS A 188 2.02 -17.78 11.25
C HIS A 188 3.26 -16.88 11.09
N GLN A 189 4.07 -16.82 12.14
CA GLN A 189 5.38 -16.19 12.10
C GLN A 189 6.42 -17.21 11.62
N PRO A 190 7.46 -16.77 10.91
CA PRO A 190 8.54 -17.67 10.51
C PRO A 190 9.38 -18.09 11.73
N ASP A 191 9.72 -19.38 11.81
CA ASP A 191 10.65 -19.90 12.81
C ASP A 191 12.10 -19.54 12.44
N ASN A 192 12.42 -19.51 11.14
CA ASN A 192 13.73 -19.20 10.61
C ASN A 192 13.65 -18.37 9.34
N ILE A 193 14.64 -17.48 9.17
CA ILE A 193 14.87 -16.72 7.93
C ILE A 193 16.29 -17.02 7.50
N SER A 194 16.46 -17.54 6.27
CA SER A 194 17.77 -17.74 5.64
C SER A 194 17.85 -16.94 4.35
N GLY A 195 19.02 -16.36 4.06
CA GLY A 195 19.28 -15.55 2.86
C GLY A 195 20.64 -15.90 2.27
#